data_c9de050b43a6f5195089e4e4e380ff03
#
_entry.id   c9de050b43a6f5195089e4e4e380ff03
#
_cell.length_a   1.000
_cell.length_b   1.000
_cell.length_c   1.000
_cell.angle_alpha   90.00
_cell.angle_beta   90.00
_cell.angle_gamma   90.00
#
_symmetry.space_group_name_H-M   'P 1'
#
loop_
_entity.id
_entity.type
_entity.pdbx_description
1 polymer ?
#
loop_
_entity_poly.entity_id
_entity_poly.type
_entity_poly.pdbx_seq_one_letter_code
_entity_poly.pdbx_strand_id
1 'polypeptide(L)'
;MQNVLQNMNSRWKEKTMKPKKSDYLQKIYEKNTSTGNYVIQVALDKYNDIFNDWDRAPFRKRDMDPDLANFLENCFEEIPSKHGVDICFYLPKQEKDVNREESLIAGIKTYYSFYMHQEIKVLKGNYRKMFKYLVSSLSLLAISVFLGTSAGDNIFLGTIQQGFNIGGWVFLWEVIEMVFFRGREVSSEINKYQRFLNSLIYFKYGNDNPLT
;
A
#
# COMPACT_ATOMS: atom_id res chain seq x y z
N MET A 1 -8.96 41.74 32.07
CA MET A 1 -9.54 40.42 31.85
C MET A 1 -9.49 39.98 30.38
N GLN A 2 -9.78 40.83 29.40
CA GLN A 2 -9.71 40.53 27.97
C GLN A 2 -8.30 40.19 27.45
N ASN A 3 -7.23 40.88 27.93
CA ASN A 3 -5.86 40.58 27.51
C ASN A 3 -5.32 39.21 27.97
N VAL A 4 -5.83 38.69 29.08
CA VAL A 4 -5.43 37.33 29.57
C VAL A 4 -6.07 36.25 28.72
N LEU A 5 -7.30 36.46 28.30
CA LEU A 5 -8.01 35.50 27.41
C LEU A 5 -7.45 35.47 25.97
N GLN A 6 -6.99 36.63 25.47
CA GLN A 6 -6.30 36.71 24.18
C GLN A 6 -4.93 36.00 24.22
N ASN A 7 -4.18 36.17 25.30
CA ASN A 7 -2.88 35.53 25.50
C ASN A 7 -3.00 34.01 25.72
N MET A 8 -4.06 33.56 26.37
CA MET A 8 -4.39 32.11 26.46
C MET A 8 -4.77 31.53 25.11
N ASN A 9 -5.60 32.22 24.32
CA ASN A 9 -6.04 31.74 23.01
C ASN A 9 -4.87 31.67 21.99
N SER A 10 -3.91 32.61 22.06
CA SER A 10 -2.70 32.51 21.20
C SER A 10 -1.79 31.36 21.62
N ARG A 11 -1.61 31.12 22.92
CA ARG A 11 -0.84 29.97 23.44
C ARG A 11 -1.48 28.59 23.11
N TRP A 12 -2.82 28.50 23.08
CA TRP A 12 -3.52 27.30 22.69
C TRP A 12 -3.42 27.07 21.17
N LYS A 13 -3.45 28.12 20.35
CA LYS A 13 -3.26 27.99 18.88
C LYS A 13 -1.83 27.60 18.53
N GLU A 14 -0.81 28.03 19.23
CA GLU A 14 0.57 27.57 19.04
C GLU A 14 0.78 26.10 19.41
N LYS A 15 0.10 25.62 20.47
CA LYS A 15 0.21 24.20 20.92
C LYS A 15 -0.54 23.19 20.04
N THR A 16 -1.45 23.65 19.18
CA THR A 16 -2.27 22.77 18.30
C THR A 16 -1.84 22.82 16.84
N MET A 17 -0.77 23.52 16.47
CA MET A 17 -0.15 23.35 15.17
C MET A 17 0.50 21.97 15.11
N LYS A 18 -0.25 20.98 14.57
CA LYS A 18 0.36 19.70 14.16
C LYS A 18 1.55 20.05 13.26
N PRO A 19 2.77 19.61 13.58
CA PRO A 19 3.92 19.89 12.72
C PRO A 19 3.56 19.44 11.31
N LYS A 20 3.86 20.27 10.31
CA LYS A 20 3.62 19.86 8.90
C LYS A 20 4.29 18.50 8.72
N LYS A 21 3.59 17.54 8.13
CA LYS A 21 4.09 16.17 7.90
C LYS A 21 5.49 16.18 7.24
N SER A 22 5.81 17.23 6.46
CA SER A 22 7.14 17.45 5.89
C SER A 22 8.25 17.69 6.92
N ASP A 23 7.97 18.44 8.00
CA ASP A 23 8.96 18.77 9.03
C ASP A 23 9.27 17.56 9.92
N TYR A 24 8.27 16.70 10.13
CA TYR A 24 8.41 15.43 10.83
C TYR A 24 9.30 14.46 10.04
N LEU A 25 9.02 14.29 8.74
CA LEU A 25 9.80 13.39 7.89
C LEU A 25 11.26 13.80 7.76
N GLN A 26 11.56 15.11 7.67
CA GLN A 26 12.94 15.62 7.63
C GLN A 26 13.72 15.39 8.93
N LYS A 27 13.04 15.17 10.06
CA LYS A 27 13.69 14.84 11.33
C LYS A 27 14.03 13.37 11.46
N ILE A 28 13.32 12.49 10.76
CA ILE A 28 13.47 11.03 10.86
C ILE A 28 14.29 10.47 9.69
N TYR A 29 14.04 10.97 8.48
CA TYR A 29 14.68 10.46 7.27
C TYR A 29 15.64 11.49 6.68
N GLU A 30 16.84 11.07 6.41
CA GLU A 30 17.80 11.85 5.62
C GLU A 30 17.38 11.89 4.15
N LYS A 31 17.83 12.90 3.43
CA LYS A 31 17.66 12.99 1.98
C LYS A 31 18.94 12.64 1.26
N ASN A 32 18.83 11.81 0.26
CA ASN A 32 19.92 11.54 -0.67
C ASN A 32 20.23 12.82 -1.46
N THR A 33 21.45 13.28 -1.37
CA THR A 33 21.93 14.52 -2.05
C THR A 33 21.88 14.40 -3.57
N SER A 34 21.98 13.19 -4.12
CA SER A 34 22.01 12.94 -5.57
C SER A 34 20.60 12.80 -6.18
N THR A 35 19.68 12.12 -5.49
CA THR A 35 18.32 11.84 -5.99
C THR A 35 17.27 12.78 -5.41
N GLY A 36 17.54 13.43 -4.26
CA GLY A 36 16.59 14.20 -3.49
C GLY A 36 15.53 13.35 -2.76
N ASN A 37 15.61 12.03 -2.84
CA ASN A 37 14.71 11.07 -2.22
C ASN A 37 14.98 10.94 -0.71
N TYR A 38 13.99 10.52 0.05
CA TYR A 38 14.20 10.10 1.43
C TYR A 38 14.92 8.76 1.47
N VAL A 39 15.85 8.60 2.42
CA VAL A 39 16.66 7.38 2.55
C VAL A 39 16.17 6.60 3.77
N ILE A 40 15.77 5.35 3.54
CA ILE A 40 15.55 4.38 4.62
C ILE A 40 16.89 3.71 4.88
N GLN A 41 17.38 3.83 6.11
CA GLN A 41 18.66 3.30 6.55
C GLN A 41 18.44 2.02 7.35
N VAL A 42 19.14 0.95 6.98
CA VAL A 42 19.06 -0.37 7.63
C VAL A 42 20.46 -0.83 7.96
N ALA A 43 20.74 -1.12 9.23
CA ALA A 43 21.99 -1.71 9.64
C ALA A 43 21.88 -3.25 9.66
N LEU A 44 22.84 -3.92 9.04
CA LEU A 44 22.92 -5.37 8.94
C LEU A 44 24.30 -5.86 9.38
N ASP A 45 24.37 -7.00 10.03
CA ASP A 45 25.64 -7.64 10.36
C ASP A 45 26.22 -8.39 9.14
N LYS A 46 25.35 -9.02 8.35
CA LYS A 46 25.68 -9.81 7.17
C LYS A 46 24.64 -9.64 6.08
N TYR A 47 25.04 -9.91 4.85
CA TYR A 47 24.12 -9.94 3.70
C TYR A 47 22.96 -10.93 3.85
N ASN A 48 23.19 -12.05 4.58
CA ASN A 48 22.16 -13.06 4.78
C ASN A 48 20.99 -12.56 5.61
N ASP A 49 21.18 -11.54 6.45
CA ASP A 49 20.14 -10.98 7.32
C ASP A 49 19.01 -10.29 6.53
N ILE A 50 19.22 -10.06 5.23
CA ILE A 50 18.17 -9.56 4.33
C ILE A 50 17.10 -10.64 4.06
N PHE A 51 17.49 -11.91 4.13
CA PHE A 51 16.65 -13.03 3.72
C PHE A 51 16.35 -13.98 4.88
N ASN A 52 15.27 -14.70 4.73
CA ASN A 52 14.84 -15.68 5.70
C ASN A 52 15.90 -16.80 5.86
N ASP A 53 16.30 -17.08 7.10
CA ASP A 53 17.39 -18.02 7.43
C ASP A 53 17.12 -19.46 7.00
N TRP A 54 15.85 -19.89 6.98
CA TRP A 54 15.48 -21.23 6.58
C TRP A 54 15.32 -21.42 5.08
N ASP A 55 15.25 -20.33 4.29
CA ASP A 55 15.18 -20.40 2.84
C ASP A 55 16.57 -20.54 2.23
N ARG A 56 16.87 -21.70 1.67
CA ARG A 56 18.16 -22.01 1.00
C ARG A 56 18.15 -21.78 -0.50
N ALA A 57 17.10 -21.13 -1.04
CA ALA A 57 17.06 -20.79 -2.45
C ALA A 57 18.20 -19.82 -2.83
N PRO A 58 18.60 -19.76 -4.10
CA PRO A 58 19.52 -18.72 -4.58
C PRO A 58 18.98 -17.32 -4.30
N PHE A 59 19.84 -16.36 -3.98
CA PHE A 59 19.45 -14.98 -3.59
C PHE A 59 18.38 -14.33 -4.47
N ARG A 60 18.36 -14.62 -5.77
CA ARG A 60 17.33 -14.08 -6.69
C ARG A 60 15.92 -14.61 -6.46
N LYS A 61 15.75 -15.68 -5.68
CA LYS A 61 14.45 -16.35 -5.43
C LYS A 61 14.16 -16.52 -3.96
N ARG A 62 15.05 -16.05 -3.10
CA ARG A 62 14.98 -16.22 -1.67
C ARG A 62 13.95 -15.26 -1.09
N ASP A 63 13.18 -15.74 -0.10
CA ASP A 63 12.23 -14.91 0.64
C ASP A 63 12.97 -13.92 1.53
N MET A 64 12.46 -12.69 1.62
CA MET A 64 12.98 -11.69 2.54
C MET A 64 12.65 -12.07 3.99
N ASP A 65 13.51 -11.62 4.91
CA ASP A 65 13.21 -11.67 6.32
C ASP A 65 11.90 -10.91 6.61
N PRO A 66 10.93 -11.50 7.32
CA PRO A 66 9.62 -10.90 7.55
C PRO A 66 9.70 -9.58 8.33
N ASP A 67 10.61 -9.49 9.31
CA ASP A 67 10.73 -8.29 10.14
C ASP A 67 11.32 -7.14 9.33
N LEU A 68 12.32 -7.43 8.50
CA LEU A 68 12.89 -6.46 7.57
C LEU A 68 11.86 -6.02 6.52
N ALA A 69 11.10 -6.94 5.94
CA ALA A 69 10.07 -6.63 4.98
C ALA A 69 9.00 -5.69 5.58
N ASN A 70 8.48 -6.04 6.76
CA ASN A 70 7.52 -5.22 7.49
C ASN A 70 8.07 -3.83 7.83
N PHE A 71 9.32 -3.75 8.30
CA PHE A 71 9.97 -2.47 8.58
C PHE A 71 10.03 -1.57 7.35
N LEU A 72 10.50 -2.11 6.22
CA LEU A 72 10.59 -1.36 4.98
C LEU A 72 9.20 -0.92 4.50
N GLU A 73 8.20 -1.80 4.52
CA GLU A 73 6.83 -1.48 4.11
C GLU A 73 6.23 -0.36 4.96
N ASN A 74 6.39 -0.40 6.28
CA ASN A 74 5.94 0.67 7.17
C ASN A 74 6.60 2.02 6.84
N CYS A 75 7.92 2.03 6.58
CA CYS A 75 8.62 3.24 6.16
C CYS A 75 8.08 3.81 4.83
N PHE A 76 7.79 2.92 3.86
CA PHE A 76 7.22 3.33 2.58
C PHE A 76 5.78 3.88 2.70
N GLU A 77 5.00 3.41 3.66
CA GLU A 77 3.67 3.92 3.97
C GLU A 77 3.73 5.28 4.68
N GLU A 78 4.69 5.45 5.59
CA GLU A 78 4.90 6.71 6.30
C GLU A 78 5.29 7.85 5.37
N ILE A 79 6.18 7.57 4.40
CA ILE A 79 6.64 8.54 3.40
C ILE A 79 5.58 8.72 2.30
N PRO A 80 4.96 9.92 2.16
CA PRO A 80 3.93 10.15 1.16
C PRO A 80 4.36 9.77 -0.26
N SER A 81 3.44 9.22 -1.04
CA SER A 81 3.69 8.69 -2.39
C SER A 81 4.28 9.70 -3.39
N LYS A 82 4.12 11.00 -3.12
CA LYS A 82 4.71 12.09 -3.93
C LYS A 82 6.23 12.22 -3.81
N HIS A 83 6.84 11.57 -2.81
CA HIS A 83 8.28 11.60 -2.58
C HIS A 83 8.90 10.26 -3.01
N GLY A 84 10.06 10.33 -3.64
CA GLY A 84 10.88 9.16 -3.90
C GLY A 84 11.51 8.62 -2.61
N VAL A 85 11.84 7.35 -2.62
CA VAL A 85 12.47 6.65 -1.50
C VAL A 85 13.64 5.84 -2.03
N ASP A 86 14.78 5.94 -1.34
CA ASP A 86 15.97 5.12 -1.57
C ASP A 86 16.21 4.24 -0.34
N ILE A 87 16.85 3.10 -0.52
CA ILE A 87 17.18 2.17 0.58
C ILE A 87 18.69 2.06 0.67
N CYS A 88 19.23 2.30 1.86
CA CYS A 88 20.65 2.20 2.16
C CYS A 88 20.89 1.11 3.21
N PHE A 89 21.60 0.07 2.84
CA PHE A 89 22.04 -0.96 3.77
C PHE A 89 23.47 -0.66 4.25
N TYR A 90 23.65 -0.62 5.56
CA TYR A 90 24.95 -0.48 6.21
C TYR A 90 25.48 -1.84 6.62
N LEU A 91 26.70 -2.16 6.20
CA LEU A 91 27.38 -3.42 6.55
C LEU A 91 28.81 -3.15 7.05
N PRO A 92 29.38 -4.08 7.83
CA PRO A 92 30.79 -4.07 8.20
C PRO A 92 31.70 -4.11 6.95
N LYS A 93 32.86 -3.45 7.01
CA LYS A 93 33.81 -3.37 5.87
C LYS A 93 34.25 -4.74 5.34
N GLN A 94 34.29 -5.74 6.22
CA GLN A 94 34.72 -7.10 5.89
C GLN A 94 33.76 -7.84 4.96
N GLU A 95 32.51 -7.43 4.93
CA GLU A 95 31.43 -8.08 4.16
C GLU A 95 31.38 -7.61 2.69
N LYS A 96 32.19 -6.62 2.28
CA LYS A 96 32.06 -6.00 0.95
C LYS A 96 32.29 -6.98 -0.20
N ASP A 97 31.21 -7.24 -0.98
CA ASP A 97 31.24 -8.09 -2.17
C ASP A 97 30.24 -7.54 -3.22
N VAL A 98 30.76 -6.85 -4.23
CA VAL A 98 29.98 -6.18 -5.27
C VAL A 98 29.13 -7.16 -6.09
N ASN A 99 29.64 -8.35 -6.40
CA ASN A 99 28.88 -9.35 -7.16
C ASN A 99 27.68 -9.87 -6.36
N ARG A 100 27.85 -9.95 -5.05
CA ARG A 100 26.81 -10.37 -4.13
C ARG A 100 25.74 -9.28 -3.98
N GLU A 101 26.14 -8.01 -3.92
CA GLU A 101 25.24 -6.86 -3.86
C GLU A 101 24.25 -6.83 -5.03
N GLU A 102 24.72 -7.01 -6.26
CA GLU A 102 23.87 -7.07 -7.45
C GLU A 102 22.83 -8.20 -7.36
N SER A 103 23.26 -9.37 -6.88
CA SER A 103 22.39 -10.51 -6.69
C SER A 103 21.33 -10.26 -5.60
N LEU A 104 21.69 -9.55 -4.53
CA LEU A 104 20.81 -9.16 -3.43
C LEU A 104 19.77 -8.14 -3.89
N ILE A 105 20.20 -7.10 -4.59
CA ILE A 105 19.30 -6.09 -5.17
C ILE A 105 18.28 -6.76 -6.09
N ALA A 106 18.74 -7.68 -6.95
CA ALA A 106 17.88 -8.45 -7.84
C ALA A 106 16.90 -9.33 -7.06
N GLY A 107 17.34 -9.92 -5.93
CA GLY A 107 16.49 -10.71 -5.04
C GLY A 107 15.38 -9.88 -4.40
N ILE A 108 15.72 -8.74 -3.79
CA ILE A 108 14.76 -7.81 -3.19
C ILE A 108 13.74 -7.33 -4.24
N LYS A 109 14.19 -6.95 -5.44
CA LYS A 109 13.30 -6.54 -6.52
C LYS A 109 12.39 -7.67 -7.00
N THR A 110 12.91 -8.89 -7.05
CA THR A 110 12.10 -10.08 -7.41
C THR A 110 11.01 -10.33 -6.37
N TYR A 111 11.33 -10.23 -5.08
CA TYR A 111 10.38 -10.36 -3.97
C TYR A 111 9.21 -9.36 -4.13
N TYR A 112 9.49 -8.07 -4.23
CA TYR A 112 8.44 -7.06 -4.38
C TYR A 112 7.69 -7.15 -5.72
N SER A 113 8.35 -7.58 -6.80
CA SER A 113 7.69 -7.86 -8.08
C SER A 113 6.67 -8.99 -7.95
N PHE A 114 6.99 -10.04 -7.19
CA PHE A 114 6.08 -11.15 -6.93
C PHE A 114 4.81 -10.68 -6.18
N TYR A 115 4.97 -9.92 -5.10
CA TYR A 115 3.83 -9.38 -4.35
C TYR A 115 3.00 -8.41 -5.20
N MET A 116 3.64 -7.53 -5.97
CA MET A 116 2.94 -6.65 -6.90
C MET A 116 2.09 -7.45 -7.90
N HIS A 117 2.63 -8.54 -8.46
CA HIS A 117 1.87 -9.40 -9.37
C HIS A 117 0.69 -10.10 -8.70
N GLN A 118 0.81 -10.48 -7.44
CA GLN A 118 -0.30 -11.02 -6.66
C GLN A 118 -1.42 -9.99 -6.50
N GLU A 119 -1.11 -8.76 -6.12
CA GLU A 119 -2.09 -7.68 -5.98
C GLU A 119 -2.78 -7.35 -7.33
N ILE A 120 -2.03 -7.32 -8.43
CA ILE A 120 -2.62 -7.15 -9.78
C ILE A 120 -3.60 -8.29 -10.10
N LYS A 121 -3.30 -9.52 -9.69
CA LYS A 121 -4.20 -10.67 -9.88
C LYS A 121 -5.47 -10.53 -9.04
N VAL A 122 -5.35 -10.08 -7.79
CA VAL A 122 -6.49 -9.77 -6.91
C VAL A 122 -7.35 -8.68 -7.53
N LEU A 123 -6.75 -7.59 -8.01
CA LEU A 123 -7.44 -6.49 -8.66
C LEU A 123 -8.26 -6.97 -9.88
N LYS A 124 -7.63 -7.75 -10.76
CA LYS A 124 -8.31 -8.35 -11.93
C LYS A 124 -9.45 -9.27 -11.51
N GLY A 125 -9.28 -10.02 -10.42
CA GLY A 125 -10.32 -10.88 -9.85
C GLY A 125 -11.51 -10.05 -9.35
N ASN A 126 -11.25 -8.95 -8.66
CA ASN A 126 -12.28 -8.04 -8.17
C ASN A 126 -13.06 -7.38 -9.31
N TYR A 127 -12.41 -6.90 -10.36
CA TYR A 127 -13.09 -6.38 -11.55
C TYR A 127 -13.99 -7.41 -12.24
N ARG A 128 -13.55 -8.66 -12.33
CA ARG A 128 -14.37 -9.76 -12.91
C ARG A 128 -15.60 -10.05 -12.04
N LYS A 129 -15.47 -10.03 -10.71
CA LYS A 129 -16.61 -10.17 -9.80
C LYS A 129 -17.57 -8.99 -9.91
N MET A 130 -17.05 -7.78 -9.90
CA MET A 130 -17.82 -6.54 -10.07
C MET A 130 -18.66 -6.58 -11.34
N PHE A 131 -18.08 -6.98 -12.48
CA PHE A 131 -18.81 -7.10 -13.74
C PHE A 131 -19.95 -8.11 -13.65
N LYS A 132 -19.73 -9.27 -13.02
CA LYS A 132 -20.79 -10.27 -12.82
C LYS A 132 -21.95 -9.71 -11.97
N TYR A 133 -21.62 -9.01 -10.87
CA TYR A 133 -22.65 -8.42 -10.01
C TYR A 133 -23.42 -7.30 -10.72
N LEU A 134 -22.73 -6.48 -11.52
CA LEU A 134 -23.38 -5.46 -12.32
C LEU A 134 -24.38 -6.07 -13.32
N VAL A 135 -23.98 -7.09 -14.05
CA VAL A 135 -24.86 -7.79 -15.01
C VAL A 135 -26.04 -8.44 -14.28
N SER A 136 -25.80 -9.11 -13.13
CA SER A 136 -26.86 -9.70 -12.32
C SER A 136 -27.84 -8.66 -11.81
N SER A 137 -27.35 -7.53 -11.30
CA SER A 137 -28.17 -6.40 -10.84
C SER A 137 -29.08 -5.88 -11.95
N LEU A 138 -28.51 -5.55 -13.10
CA LEU A 138 -29.28 -5.04 -14.24
C LEU A 138 -30.32 -6.04 -14.73
N SER A 139 -29.99 -7.34 -14.74
CA SER A 139 -30.92 -8.41 -15.13
C SER A 139 -32.10 -8.49 -14.15
N LEU A 140 -31.85 -8.47 -12.83
CA LEU A 140 -32.91 -8.50 -11.81
C LEU A 140 -33.81 -7.26 -11.87
N LEU A 141 -33.23 -6.08 -12.04
CA LEU A 141 -33.98 -4.83 -12.18
C LEU A 141 -34.84 -4.85 -13.47
N ALA A 142 -34.31 -5.33 -14.57
CA ALA A 142 -35.07 -5.49 -15.82
C ALA A 142 -36.25 -6.45 -15.69
N ILE A 143 -36.05 -7.61 -15.00
CA ILE A 143 -37.13 -8.54 -14.68
C ILE A 143 -38.16 -7.87 -13.78
N SER A 144 -37.76 -7.13 -12.78
CA SER A 144 -38.68 -6.39 -11.89
C SER A 144 -39.55 -5.41 -12.66
N VAL A 145 -38.97 -4.63 -13.58
CA VAL A 145 -39.73 -3.69 -14.44
C VAL A 145 -40.72 -4.44 -15.33
N PHE A 146 -40.28 -5.53 -15.97
CA PHE A 146 -41.14 -6.34 -16.84
C PHE A 146 -42.33 -6.94 -16.06
N LEU A 147 -42.08 -7.51 -14.88
CA LEU A 147 -43.13 -8.03 -14.01
C LEU A 147 -44.09 -6.94 -13.59
N GLY A 148 -43.60 -5.73 -13.30
CA GLY A 148 -44.44 -4.60 -12.90
C GLY A 148 -45.43 -4.16 -13.96
N THR A 149 -45.03 -4.23 -15.25
CA THR A 149 -45.95 -3.93 -16.37
C THR A 149 -47.01 -5.01 -16.56
N SER A 150 -46.76 -6.24 -16.09
CA SER A 150 -47.65 -7.39 -16.27
C SER A 150 -48.49 -7.74 -15.03
N ALA A 151 -48.16 -7.21 -13.87
CA ALA A 151 -48.77 -7.62 -12.59
C ALA A 151 -50.20 -7.15 -12.40
N GLY A 152 -50.58 -5.98 -12.96
CA GLY A 152 -51.90 -5.40 -12.71
C GLY A 152 -52.19 -5.34 -11.21
N ASP A 153 -53.38 -5.79 -10.79
CA ASP A 153 -53.81 -5.84 -9.40
C ASP A 153 -53.43 -7.16 -8.69
N ASN A 154 -52.58 -7.99 -9.28
CA ASN A 154 -52.20 -9.27 -8.70
C ASN A 154 -51.12 -9.08 -7.61
N ILE A 155 -51.52 -9.20 -6.34
CA ILE A 155 -50.70 -9.03 -5.14
C ILE A 155 -49.52 -10.00 -5.14
N PHE A 156 -49.68 -11.24 -5.59
CA PHE A 156 -48.62 -12.25 -5.62
C PHE A 156 -47.51 -11.85 -6.62
N LEU A 157 -47.90 -11.44 -7.83
CA LEU A 157 -46.91 -10.94 -8.83
C LEU A 157 -46.23 -9.68 -8.37
N GLY A 158 -46.94 -8.76 -7.72
CA GLY A 158 -46.38 -7.55 -7.13
C GLY A 158 -45.35 -7.85 -6.05
N THR A 159 -45.59 -8.88 -5.21
CA THR A 159 -44.62 -9.30 -4.19
C THR A 159 -43.34 -9.87 -4.82
N ILE A 160 -43.44 -10.70 -5.86
CA ILE A 160 -42.31 -11.25 -6.61
C ILE A 160 -41.51 -10.13 -7.28
N GLN A 161 -42.21 -9.20 -7.95
CA GLN A 161 -41.58 -8.01 -8.53
C GLN A 161 -40.71 -7.24 -7.52
N GLN A 162 -41.27 -7.00 -6.33
CA GLN A 162 -40.57 -6.30 -5.26
C GLN A 162 -39.31 -7.08 -4.81
N GLY A 163 -39.38 -8.41 -4.73
CA GLY A 163 -38.23 -9.26 -4.45
C GLY A 163 -37.11 -9.09 -5.47
N PHE A 164 -37.42 -9.08 -6.77
CA PHE A 164 -36.45 -8.83 -7.83
C PHE A 164 -35.86 -7.42 -7.77
N ASN A 165 -36.68 -6.42 -7.44
CA ASN A 165 -36.23 -5.05 -7.29
C ASN A 165 -35.21 -4.93 -6.13
N ILE A 166 -35.56 -5.44 -4.95
CA ILE A 166 -34.65 -5.42 -3.78
C ILE A 166 -33.37 -6.19 -4.11
N GLY A 167 -33.46 -7.40 -4.69
CA GLY A 167 -32.31 -8.18 -5.09
C GLY A 167 -31.37 -7.44 -6.06
N GLY A 168 -31.95 -6.75 -7.05
CA GLY A 168 -31.19 -5.93 -7.99
C GLY A 168 -30.42 -4.80 -7.30
N TRP A 169 -31.03 -4.12 -6.37
CA TRP A 169 -30.39 -3.06 -5.57
C TRP A 169 -29.26 -3.60 -4.68
N VAL A 170 -29.44 -4.77 -4.06
CA VAL A 170 -28.40 -5.40 -3.23
C VAL A 170 -27.14 -5.67 -4.06
N PHE A 171 -27.28 -6.25 -5.25
CA PHE A 171 -26.13 -6.47 -6.14
C PHE A 171 -25.50 -5.17 -6.64
N LEU A 172 -26.30 -4.14 -6.90
CA LEU A 172 -25.80 -2.83 -7.30
C LEU A 172 -24.97 -2.18 -6.18
N TRP A 173 -25.41 -2.33 -4.94
CA TRP A 173 -24.70 -1.83 -3.77
C TRP A 173 -23.34 -2.49 -3.60
N GLU A 174 -23.25 -3.81 -3.82
CA GLU A 174 -21.98 -4.55 -3.80
C GLU A 174 -20.99 -4.03 -4.88
N VAL A 175 -21.50 -3.67 -6.06
CA VAL A 175 -20.68 -3.04 -7.11
C VAL A 175 -20.10 -1.71 -6.62
N ILE A 176 -20.93 -0.88 -6.00
CA ILE A 176 -20.52 0.42 -5.45
C ILE A 176 -19.42 0.22 -4.39
N GLU A 177 -19.62 -0.71 -3.47
CA GLU A 177 -18.63 -1.04 -2.44
C GLU A 177 -17.28 -1.46 -3.06
N MET A 178 -17.31 -2.35 -4.06
CA MET A 178 -16.08 -2.79 -4.75
C MET A 178 -15.34 -1.65 -5.43
N VAL A 179 -16.04 -0.71 -6.05
CA VAL A 179 -15.43 0.43 -6.74
C VAL A 179 -14.80 1.41 -5.75
N PHE A 180 -15.54 1.79 -4.70
CA PHE A 180 -15.14 2.89 -3.82
C PHE A 180 -14.16 2.48 -2.71
N PHE A 181 -14.21 1.25 -2.24
CA PHE A 181 -13.40 0.80 -1.11
C PHE A 181 -12.32 -0.19 -1.55
N ARG A 182 -12.67 -1.34 -2.06
CA ARG A 182 -11.70 -2.41 -2.38
C ARG A 182 -10.74 -2.04 -3.51
N GLY A 183 -11.21 -1.31 -4.52
CA GLY A 183 -10.36 -0.89 -5.64
C GLY A 183 -9.24 0.07 -5.22
N ARG A 184 -9.52 0.96 -4.28
CA ARG A 184 -8.52 1.93 -3.77
C ARG A 184 -7.44 1.26 -2.92
N GLU A 185 -7.83 0.32 -2.06
CA GLU A 185 -6.91 -0.41 -1.19
C GLU A 185 -5.87 -1.17 -2.03
N VAL A 186 -6.32 -2.01 -2.96
CA VAL A 186 -5.43 -2.79 -3.83
C VAL A 186 -4.57 -1.89 -4.73
N SER A 187 -5.12 -0.79 -5.24
CA SER A 187 -4.32 0.19 -5.99
C SER A 187 -3.23 0.84 -5.15
N SER A 188 -3.49 1.09 -3.87
CA SER A 188 -2.50 1.64 -2.94
C SER A 188 -1.33 0.67 -2.74
N GLU A 189 -1.63 -0.63 -2.55
CA GLU A 189 -0.62 -1.69 -2.42
C GLU A 189 0.23 -1.83 -3.68
N ILE A 190 -0.38 -1.86 -4.85
CA ILE A 190 0.34 -1.90 -6.13
C ILE A 190 1.28 -0.70 -6.26
N ASN A 191 0.82 0.51 -5.92
CA ASN A 191 1.65 1.71 -5.95
C ASN A 191 2.80 1.64 -4.95
N LYS A 192 2.59 1.07 -3.76
CA LYS A 192 3.64 0.84 -2.77
C LYS A 192 4.74 -0.05 -3.36
N TYR A 193 4.40 -1.22 -3.87
CA TYR A 193 5.37 -2.14 -4.48
C TYR A 193 6.07 -1.55 -5.72
N GLN A 194 5.36 -0.77 -6.51
CA GLN A 194 5.97 -0.06 -7.64
C GLN A 194 7.05 0.95 -7.19
N ARG A 195 6.82 1.63 -6.06
CA ARG A 195 7.83 2.53 -5.46
C ARG A 195 9.06 1.75 -5.00
N PHE A 196 8.90 0.56 -4.42
CA PHE A 196 10.03 -0.32 -4.09
C PHE A 196 10.83 -0.71 -5.32
N LEU A 197 10.18 -1.10 -6.40
CA LEU A 197 10.86 -1.48 -7.64
C LEU A 197 11.63 -0.32 -8.27
N ASN A 198 11.14 0.90 -8.10
CA ASN A 198 11.77 2.12 -8.61
C ASN A 198 12.79 2.73 -7.64
N SER A 199 12.89 2.25 -6.41
CA SER A 199 13.84 2.76 -5.42
C SER A 199 15.27 2.43 -5.81
N LEU A 200 16.19 3.34 -5.52
CA LEU A 200 17.63 3.08 -5.55
C LEU A 200 18.00 2.31 -4.27
N ILE A 201 18.54 1.12 -4.45
CA ILE A 201 19.05 0.28 -3.36
C ILE A 201 20.57 0.29 -3.46
N TYR A 202 21.26 0.63 -2.38
CA TYR A 202 22.70 0.69 -2.35
C TYR A 202 23.26 0.32 -0.97
N PHE A 203 24.55 -0.01 -0.94
CA PHE A 203 25.26 -0.46 0.25
C PHE A 203 26.30 0.56 0.67
N LYS A 204 26.47 0.77 1.98
CA LYS A 204 27.53 1.52 2.60
C LYS A 204 28.30 0.64 3.58
N TYR A 205 29.59 0.90 3.72
CA TYR A 205 30.49 0.07 4.52
C TYR A 205 31.29 0.94 5.49
N GLY A 206 31.35 0.55 6.75
CA GLY A 206 32.18 1.22 7.75
C GLY A 206 31.50 1.40 9.08
N ASN A 207 32.25 2.00 10.02
CA ASN A 207 31.75 2.36 11.35
C ASN A 207 30.88 3.63 11.34
N ASP A 208 30.54 4.18 10.18
CA ASP A 208 29.63 5.32 10.05
C ASP A 208 28.18 4.87 10.27
N ASN A 209 27.97 4.16 11.37
CA ASN A 209 26.64 3.86 11.84
C ASN A 209 26.07 5.18 12.42
N PRO A 210 25.04 5.80 11.84
CA PRO A 210 24.46 7.06 12.34
C PRO A 210 23.82 6.90 13.71
N LEU A 211 23.87 5.71 14.34
CA LEU A 211 23.24 5.37 15.62
C LEU A 211 24.25 5.24 16.77
N THR A 212 25.55 5.60 16.58
CA THR A 212 26.55 5.69 17.69
C THR A 212 27.00 7.10 17.93
#